data_538f28ad64365fe8012aca7a7ac6cb57
#
_entry.id   538f28ad64365fe8012aca7a7ac6cb57
#
_cell.length_a   1.000
_cell.length_b   1.000
_cell.length_c   1.000
_cell.angle_alpha   90.00
_cell.angle_beta   90.00
_cell.angle_gamma   90.00
#
_symmetry.space_group_name_H-M   'P 1'
#
loop_
_entity.id
_entity.type
_entity.pdbx_description
1 polymer ?
#
loop_
_entity_poly.entity_id
_entity_poly.type
_entity_poly.pdbx_seq_one_letter_code
_entity_poly.pdbx_strand_id
1 'polypeptide(L)'
;MSNAVQSQVVLSRARMPTTLEITVTDEYGQSRRQAIAAERALTVYLNRQEIVTLMTLGAEPEALVLGYLRNQGLLRRVEDVEALQVDWEVEAAAVVTRALPEDLDARLAQRTVTTGCGQGTVFGRLLDATDLHPLPNAALSQA
;
A
#
# COMPACT_ATOMS: atom_id res chain seq x y z
N MET A 1 21.27 31.66 -13.65
CA MET A 1 19.97 31.56 -12.91
C MET A 1 19.27 30.32 -13.40
N SER A 2 19.48 29.22 -12.66
CA SER A 2 18.92 27.92 -13.03
C SER A 2 17.49 27.84 -12.50
N ASN A 3 16.53 27.93 -13.42
CA ASN A 3 15.12 27.74 -13.09
C ASN A 3 14.91 26.24 -12.86
N ALA A 4 15.00 25.80 -11.62
CA ALA A 4 14.59 24.46 -11.23
C ALA A 4 13.08 24.39 -11.43
N VAL A 5 12.65 23.83 -12.56
CA VAL A 5 11.27 23.39 -12.77
C VAL A 5 11.01 22.36 -11.69
N GLN A 6 10.32 22.76 -10.63
CA GLN A 6 9.76 21.81 -9.68
C GLN A 6 8.73 20.97 -10.44
N SER A 7 9.15 19.80 -10.85
CA SER A 7 8.28 18.80 -11.45
C SER A 7 7.25 18.43 -10.37
N GLN A 8 6.02 18.93 -10.50
CA GLN A 8 4.93 18.55 -9.62
C GLN A 8 4.64 17.06 -9.82
N VAL A 9 4.60 16.32 -8.71
CA VAL A 9 4.18 14.91 -8.71
C VAL A 9 2.73 14.85 -9.20
N VAL A 10 2.48 14.05 -10.21
CA VAL A 10 1.12 13.81 -10.71
C VAL A 10 0.52 12.65 -9.94
N LEU A 11 -0.45 12.95 -9.07
CA LEU A 11 -1.21 11.95 -8.32
C LEU A 11 -2.64 11.87 -8.84
N SER A 12 -3.15 10.64 -8.98
CA SER A 12 -4.58 10.41 -9.15
C SER A 12 -5.35 10.79 -7.88
N ARG A 13 -6.67 10.78 -7.98
CA ARG A 13 -7.61 10.97 -6.87
C ARG A 13 -8.65 9.87 -6.95
N ALA A 14 -8.21 8.65 -6.66
CA ALA A 14 -9.00 7.45 -6.91
C ALA A 14 -9.73 6.92 -5.67
N ARG A 15 -10.15 7.82 -4.80
CA ARG A 15 -10.89 7.46 -3.58
C ARG A 15 -12.18 6.71 -3.88
N MET A 16 -12.43 5.65 -3.10
CA MET A 16 -13.64 4.84 -3.17
C MET A 16 -14.38 4.83 -1.83
N PRO A 17 -15.70 4.56 -1.83
CA PRO A 17 -16.45 4.30 -0.61
C PRO A 17 -15.84 3.12 0.17
N THR A 18 -15.70 3.28 1.48
CA THR A 18 -15.13 2.24 2.36
C THR A 18 -16.12 1.16 2.76
N THR A 19 -17.40 1.39 2.49
CA THR A 19 -18.49 0.46 2.79
C THR A 19 -19.31 0.14 1.55
N LEU A 20 -19.88 -1.04 1.56
CA LEU A 20 -20.80 -1.57 0.57
C LEU A 20 -22.10 -1.94 1.27
N GLU A 21 -23.26 -1.51 0.74
CA GLU A 21 -24.57 -1.95 1.22
C GLU A 21 -24.96 -3.27 0.59
N ILE A 22 -25.29 -4.24 1.41
CA ILE A 22 -25.81 -5.55 0.99
C ILE A 22 -27.14 -5.83 1.67
N THR A 23 -27.92 -6.72 1.07
CA THR A 23 -29.10 -7.29 1.71
C THR A 23 -28.70 -8.58 2.41
N VAL A 24 -28.93 -8.64 3.72
CA VAL A 24 -28.69 -9.84 4.54
C VAL A 24 -30.01 -10.40 4.99
N THR A 25 -30.09 -11.72 5.12
CA THR A 25 -31.25 -12.41 5.68
C THR A 25 -30.84 -13.03 7.01
N ASP A 26 -31.63 -12.77 8.05
CA ASP A 26 -31.39 -13.33 9.38
C ASP A 26 -31.93 -14.77 9.53
N GLU A 27 -31.75 -15.35 10.71
CA GLU A 27 -32.19 -16.71 11.03
C GLU A 27 -33.72 -16.90 11.02
N TYR A 28 -34.48 -15.80 11.03
CA TYR A 28 -35.93 -15.79 10.95
C TYR A 28 -36.48 -15.56 9.52
N GLY A 29 -35.55 -15.47 8.52
CA GLY A 29 -35.89 -15.20 7.14
C GLY A 29 -36.24 -13.74 6.82
N GLN A 30 -35.96 -12.81 7.75
CA GLN A 30 -36.17 -11.37 7.53
C GLN A 30 -34.97 -10.74 6.83
N SER A 31 -35.28 -10.00 5.75
CA SER A 31 -34.24 -9.30 4.98
C SER A 31 -34.08 -7.88 5.45
N ARG A 32 -32.81 -7.44 5.63
CA ARG A 32 -32.45 -6.06 5.97
C ARG A 32 -31.24 -5.60 5.17
N ARG A 33 -31.12 -4.29 4.97
CA ARG A 33 -29.90 -3.69 4.42
C ARG A 33 -28.87 -3.53 5.52
N GLN A 34 -27.62 -3.86 5.19
CA GLN A 34 -26.49 -3.71 6.10
C GLN A 34 -25.26 -3.24 5.35
N ALA A 35 -24.58 -2.23 5.92
CA ALA A 35 -23.28 -1.79 5.42
C ALA A 35 -22.18 -2.75 5.92
N ILE A 36 -21.36 -3.19 5.01
CA ILE A 36 -20.16 -4.00 5.30
C ILE A 36 -18.90 -3.30 4.76
N ALA A 37 -17.72 -3.70 5.23
CA ALA A 37 -16.45 -3.21 4.70
C ALA A 37 -16.30 -3.58 3.22
N ALA A 38 -15.92 -2.61 2.40
CA ALA A 38 -15.74 -2.77 0.96
C ALA A 38 -14.27 -3.06 0.64
N GLU A 39 -13.78 -4.25 1.00
CA GLU A 39 -12.41 -4.66 0.72
C GLU A 39 -12.18 -4.85 -0.78
N ARG A 40 -11.05 -4.32 -1.26
CA ARG A 40 -10.62 -4.36 -2.67
C ARG A 40 -9.16 -4.72 -2.76
N ALA A 41 -8.81 -5.48 -3.78
CA ALA A 41 -7.43 -5.71 -4.14
C ALA A 41 -6.86 -4.49 -4.89
N LEU A 42 -5.59 -4.20 -4.68
CA LEU A 42 -4.85 -3.15 -5.39
C LEU A 42 -3.44 -3.65 -5.66
N THR A 43 -3.14 -3.98 -6.91
CA THR A 43 -1.81 -4.44 -7.32
C THR A 43 -0.91 -3.25 -7.61
N VAL A 44 0.21 -3.16 -6.91
CA VAL A 44 1.16 -2.06 -7.01
C VAL A 44 2.26 -2.41 -8.00
N TYR A 45 2.46 -1.53 -8.98
CA TYR A 45 3.55 -1.58 -9.94
C TYR A 45 4.50 -0.40 -9.71
N LEU A 46 5.80 -0.67 -9.64
CA LEU A 46 6.86 0.33 -9.57
C LEU A 46 7.72 0.25 -10.82
N ASN A 47 7.75 1.32 -11.63
CA ASN A 47 8.44 1.37 -12.92
C ASN A 47 8.17 0.12 -13.79
N ARG A 48 6.89 -0.28 -13.93
CA ARG A 48 6.40 -1.46 -14.68
C ARG A 48 6.66 -2.82 -14.02
N GLN A 49 7.27 -2.86 -12.85
CA GLN A 49 7.55 -4.09 -12.14
C GLN A 49 6.48 -4.31 -11.06
N GLU A 50 5.85 -5.47 -11.07
CA GLU A 50 4.86 -5.83 -10.05
C GLU A 50 5.54 -6.04 -8.70
N ILE A 51 5.05 -5.34 -7.68
CA ILE A 51 5.62 -5.36 -6.33
C ILE A 51 4.77 -6.23 -5.40
N VAL A 52 3.48 -5.91 -5.28
CA VAL A 52 2.59 -6.53 -4.30
C VAL A 52 1.13 -6.27 -4.68
N THR A 53 0.23 -7.12 -4.21
CA THR A 53 -1.21 -6.82 -4.16
C THR A 53 -1.60 -6.55 -2.71
N LEU A 54 -2.13 -5.37 -2.46
CA LEU A 54 -2.61 -4.92 -1.14
C LEU A 54 -4.13 -5.07 -1.08
N MET A 55 -4.65 -5.48 0.09
CA MET A 55 -6.08 -5.37 0.36
C MET A 55 -6.35 -4.02 1.04
N THR A 56 -7.34 -3.29 0.54
CA THR A 56 -7.65 -1.95 1.01
C THR A 56 -9.14 -1.65 0.94
N LEU A 57 -9.60 -0.71 1.76
CA LEU A 57 -10.94 -0.15 1.66
C LEU A 57 -11.08 0.94 0.57
N GLY A 58 -9.96 1.35 -0.03
CA GLY A 58 -9.95 2.34 -1.10
C GLY A 58 -10.15 3.79 -0.66
N ALA A 59 -10.01 4.10 0.63
CA ALA A 59 -10.20 5.47 1.15
C ALA A 59 -9.15 6.46 0.65
N GLU A 60 -7.87 6.07 0.75
CA GLU A 60 -6.72 6.89 0.38
C GLU A 60 -5.67 6.00 -0.32
N PRO A 61 -5.96 5.49 -1.52
CA PRO A 61 -5.12 4.47 -2.15
C PRO A 61 -3.73 5.00 -2.51
N GLU A 62 -3.60 6.25 -2.90
CA GLU A 62 -2.32 6.87 -3.22
C GLU A 62 -1.41 6.95 -1.99
N ALA A 63 -1.96 7.37 -0.86
CA ALA A 63 -1.21 7.44 0.40
C ALA A 63 -0.79 6.04 0.88
N LEU A 64 -1.67 5.04 0.73
CA LEU A 64 -1.37 3.65 1.05
C LEU A 64 -0.18 3.14 0.22
N VAL A 65 -0.21 3.36 -1.10
CA VAL A 65 0.84 2.90 -2.01
C VAL A 65 2.18 3.55 -1.69
N LEU A 66 2.21 4.89 -1.52
CA LEU A 66 3.43 5.61 -1.17
C LEU A 66 3.98 5.18 0.19
N GLY A 67 3.11 5.02 1.19
CA GLY A 67 3.48 4.56 2.51
C GLY A 67 4.06 3.15 2.49
N TYR A 68 3.45 2.24 1.74
CA TYR A 68 3.95 0.89 1.56
C TYR A 68 5.35 0.88 0.94
N LEU A 69 5.51 1.54 -0.21
CA LEU A 69 6.79 1.57 -0.91
C LEU A 69 7.90 2.18 -0.05
N ARG A 70 7.57 3.22 0.72
CA ARG A 70 8.52 3.83 1.65
C ARG A 70 8.88 2.90 2.80
N ASN A 71 7.92 2.25 3.43
CA ASN A 71 8.14 1.32 4.54
C ASN A 71 8.95 0.09 4.11
N GLN A 72 8.81 -0.35 2.86
CA GLN A 72 9.59 -1.44 2.30
C GLN A 72 10.98 -1.00 1.79
N GLY A 73 11.33 0.28 1.94
CA GLY A 73 12.60 0.83 1.46
C GLY A 73 12.75 0.83 -0.07
N LEU A 74 11.63 0.67 -0.80
CA LEU A 74 11.58 0.71 -2.26
C LEU A 74 11.50 2.14 -2.80
N LEU A 75 11.09 3.07 -1.96
CA LEU A 75 11.06 4.49 -2.23
C LEU A 75 11.79 5.23 -1.10
N ARG A 76 12.87 5.93 -1.41
CA ARG A 76 13.65 6.69 -0.42
C ARG A 76 12.96 8.01 -0.06
N ARG A 77 12.46 8.70 -1.06
CA ARG A 77 11.85 10.04 -0.94
C ARG A 77 10.60 10.11 -1.81
N VAL A 78 9.56 10.72 -1.29
CA VAL A 78 8.31 10.92 -2.05
C VAL A 78 8.54 11.85 -3.24
N GLU A 79 9.49 12.80 -3.12
CA GLU A 79 9.87 13.73 -4.17
C GLU A 79 10.53 13.07 -5.40
N ASP A 80 10.96 11.81 -5.26
CA ASP A 80 11.49 11.03 -6.38
C ASP A 80 10.36 10.45 -7.26
N VAL A 81 9.12 10.47 -6.79
CA VAL A 81 7.95 10.05 -7.55
C VAL A 81 7.61 11.08 -8.61
N GLU A 82 7.49 10.66 -9.84
CA GLU A 82 7.03 11.50 -10.97
C GLU A 82 5.52 11.43 -11.13
N ALA A 83 4.97 10.21 -11.04
CA ALA A 83 3.55 9.97 -11.17
C ALA A 83 3.11 8.77 -10.34
N LEU A 84 1.90 8.84 -9.82
CA LEU A 84 1.17 7.72 -9.25
C LEU A 84 -0.26 7.77 -9.75
N GLN A 85 -0.69 6.72 -10.41
CA GLN A 85 -2.04 6.57 -10.93
C GLN A 85 -2.66 5.28 -10.40
N VAL A 86 -3.85 5.40 -9.82
CA VAL A 86 -4.68 4.27 -9.40
C VAL A 86 -5.85 4.15 -10.37
N ASP A 87 -6.08 2.93 -10.82
CA ASP A 87 -7.20 2.55 -11.68
C ASP A 87 -7.90 1.34 -11.08
N TRP A 88 -9.15 1.55 -10.66
CA TRP A 88 -9.96 0.51 -10.04
C TRP A 88 -10.61 -0.45 -11.04
N GLU A 89 -10.68 -0.11 -12.32
CA GLU A 89 -11.21 -1.02 -13.35
C GLU A 89 -10.28 -2.22 -13.55
N VAL A 90 -8.98 -1.98 -13.37
CA VAL A 90 -7.94 -3.02 -13.48
C VAL A 90 -7.30 -3.34 -12.12
N GLU A 91 -7.80 -2.75 -11.03
CA GLU A 91 -7.34 -2.96 -9.65
C GLU A 91 -5.81 -2.76 -9.50
N ALA A 92 -5.29 -1.71 -10.14
CA ALA A 92 -3.84 -1.46 -10.22
C ALA A 92 -3.47 -0.04 -9.81
N ALA A 93 -2.29 0.08 -9.21
CA ALA A 93 -1.60 1.34 -8.95
C ALA A 93 -0.24 1.34 -9.65
N ALA A 94 -0.07 2.25 -10.58
CA ALA A 94 1.20 2.44 -11.31
C ALA A 94 1.97 3.62 -10.70
N VAL A 95 3.18 3.35 -10.24
CA VAL A 95 4.11 4.34 -9.70
C VAL A 95 5.31 4.47 -10.61
N VAL A 96 5.61 5.71 -11.00
CA VAL A 96 6.82 6.05 -11.75
C VAL A 96 7.72 6.87 -10.85
N THR A 97 8.95 6.43 -10.67
CA THR A 97 9.98 7.11 -9.88
C THR A 97 11.28 7.26 -10.66
N ARG A 98 11.98 8.37 -10.41
CA ARG A 98 13.31 8.66 -10.99
C ARG A 98 14.43 7.83 -10.38
N ALA A 99 14.27 7.44 -9.13
CA ALA A 99 15.28 6.73 -8.37
C ALA A 99 14.74 5.38 -7.87
N LEU A 100 15.28 4.30 -8.42
CA LEU A 100 15.06 2.95 -7.91
C LEU A 100 16.22 2.52 -7.03
N PRO A 101 15.99 1.65 -6.02
CA PRO A 101 17.07 0.96 -5.34
C PRO A 101 17.91 0.14 -6.34
N GLU A 102 19.23 0.21 -6.26
CA GLU A 102 20.12 -0.55 -7.16
C GLU A 102 19.96 -2.07 -7.00
N ASP A 103 19.51 -2.50 -5.82
CA ASP A 103 19.28 -3.90 -5.48
C ASP A 103 17.81 -4.35 -5.59
N LEU A 104 16.97 -3.62 -6.34
CA LEU A 104 15.54 -3.91 -6.46
C LEU A 104 15.28 -5.35 -6.92
N ASP A 105 15.95 -5.82 -7.96
CA ASP A 105 15.77 -7.17 -8.48
C ASP A 105 16.15 -8.24 -7.45
N ALA A 106 17.23 -8.02 -6.71
CA ALA A 106 17.66 -8.91 -5.64
C ALA A 106 16.64 -8.94 -4.48
N ARG A 107 16.07 -7.80 -4.13
CA ARG A 107 14.99 -7.71 -3.12
C ARG A 107 13.74 -8.43 -3.56
N LEU A 108 13.34 -8.27 -4.81
CA LEU A 108 12.16 -8.94 -5.36
C LEU A 108 12.34 -10.47 -5.41
N ALA A 109 13.56 -10.94 -5.72
CA ALA A 109 13.89 -12.37 -5.71
C ALA A 109 13.83 -12.98 -4.30
N GLN A 110 14.07 -12.20 -3.25
CA GLN A 110 14.08 -12.63 -1.85
C GLN A 110 12.79 -12.27 -1.09
N ARG A 111 11.76 -11.81 -1.80
CA ARG A 111 10.49 -11.47 -1.16
C ARG A 111 9.82 -12.70 -0.57
N THR A 112 9.31 -12.57 0.64
CA THR A 112 8.43 -13.55 1.26
C THR A 112 6.99 -13.12 1.05
N VAL A 113 6.22 -13.94 0.35
CA VAL A 113 4.78 -13.73 0.17
C VAL A 113 4.08 -14.47 1.30
N THR A 114 3.36 -13.74 2.16
CA THR A 114 2.58 -14.36 3.23
C THR A 114 1.18 -14.70 2.73
N THR A 115 0.72 -15.91 3.07
CA THR A 115 -0.66 -16.35 2.83
C THR A 115 -1.50 -15.96 4.05
N GLY A 116 -2.28 -14.93 3.96
CA GLY A 116 -3.15 -14.46 5.05
C GLY A 116 -4.04 -13.34 4.56
N CYS A 117 -4.83 -12.76 5.45
CA CYS A 117 -5.71 -11.63 5.17
C CYS A 117 -4.91 -10.38 4.76
N GLY A 118 -4.66 -10.26 3.50
CA GLY A 118 -3.74 -9.30 2.91
C GLY A 118 -2.43 -10.00 2.56
N GLN A 119 -2.10 -9.99 1.30
CA GLN A 119 -0.85 -10.55 0.81
C GLN A 119 0.31 -9.67 1.28
N GLY A 120 0.69 -9.83 2.56
CA GLY A 120 1.85 -9.16 3.13
C GLY A 120 3.10 -9.69 2.46
N THR A 121 3.68 -8.93 1.53
CA THR A 121 5.00 -9.22 0.99
C THR A 121 6.03 -8.51 1.86
N VAL A 122 6.92 -9.27 2.49
CA VAL A 122 8.06 -8.73 3.25
C VAL A 122 9.32 -8.91 2.41
N PHE A 123 10.07 -7.85 2.22
CA PHE A 123 11.37 -7.90 1.57
C PHE A 123 12.41 -8.21 2.65
N GLY A 124 12.92 -9.45 2.67
CA GLY A 124 13.62 -10.09 3.78
C GLY A 124 14.78 -9.33 4.42
N ARG A 125 15.44 -8.41 3.72
CA ARG A 125 16.53 -7.59 4.28
C ARG A 125 16.07 -6.45 5.19
N LEU A 126 14.76 -6.18 5.28
CA LEU A 126 14.28 -5.13 6.18
C LEU A 126 14.48 -5.51 7.65
N LEU A 127 14.37 -6.80 7.97
CA LEU A 127 14.59 -7.31 9.33
C LEU A 127 16.09 -7.32 9.71
N ASP A 128 16.97 -7.56 8.71
CA ASP A 128 18.43 -7.57 8.94
C ASP A 128 19.05 -6.18 9.00
N ALA A 129 18.41 -5.19 8.36
CA ALA A 129 18.88 -3.81 8.31
C ALA A 129 18.27 -2.91 9.39
N THR A 130 17.33 -3.40 10.17
CA THR A 130 16.73 -2.65 11.26
C THR A 130 17.59 -2.85 12.50
N ASP A 131 18.31 -1.81 12.89
CA ASP A 131 18.88 -1.69 14.23
C ASP A 131 17.69 -1.61 15.20
N LEU A 132 17.21 -2.78 15.61
CA LEU A 132 16.07 -2.90 16.54
C LEU A 132 16.57 -2.46 17.91
N HIS A 133 16.43 -1.17 18.20
CA HIS A 133 16.60 -0.70 19.57
C HIS A 133 15.51 -1.33 20.44
N PRO A 134 15.88 -1.96 21.57
CA PRO A 134 14.88 -2.48 22.50
C PRO A 134 13.92 -1.36 22.89
N LEU A 135 12.64 -1.66 22.84
CA LEU A 135 11.63 -0.72 23.32
C LEU A 135 11.88 -0.41 24.81
N PRO A 136 11.73 0.84 25.24
CA PRO A 136 11.84 1.15 26.66
C PRO A 136 10.78 0.36 27.44
N ASN A 137 11.18 -0.13 28.63
CA ASN A 137 10.27 -0.81 29.53
C ASN A 137 9.09 0.13 29.88
N ALA A 138 7.91 -0.17 29.34
CA ALA A 138 6.69 0.53 29.67
C ALA A 138 5.83 -0.39 30.56
N ALA A 139 5.44 0.10 31.72
CA ALA A 139 4.45 -0.55 32.55
C ALA A 139 3.04 -0.15 32.05
N LEU A 140 2.27 -1.15 31.59
CA LEU A 140 0.86 -0.94 31.28
C LEU A 140 0.07 -1.16 32.57
N SER A 141 -0.61 -0.12 33.06
CA SER A 141 -1.61 -0.25 34.11
C SER A 141 -2.95 -0.63 33.51
N GLN A 142 -3.62 -1.62 34.09
CA GLN A 142 -5.03 -1.83 33.82
C GLN A 142 -5.81 -0.68 34.46
N ALA A 143 -6.61 0.03 33.66
CA ALA A 143 -7.56 1.02 34.12
C ALA A 143 -8.86 0.33 34.54
#